data_6c03dbf5f48df66e2e02ac5740a1c4f6
#
_entry.id   6c03dbf5f48df66e2e02ac5740a1c4f6
#
_cell.length_a   1.000
_cell.length_b   1.000
_cell.length_c   1.000
_cell.angle_alpha   90.00
_cell.angle_beta   90.00
_cell.angle_gamma   90.00
#
_symmetry.space_group_name_H-M   'P 1'
#
loop_
_entity.id
_entity.type
_entity.pdbx_description
1 polymer ?
#
loop_
_entity_poly.entity_id
_entity_poly.type
_entity_poly.pdbx_seq_one_letter_code
_entity_poly.pdbx_strand_id
1 'polypeptide(L)'
;METDTMNWRTTLVYAVLLVTMLICGMAVSAQNLCGSDICVVQFNASWNAGNSVDYLEKLTDCEIMNVNIDEGSYQNDYKIVVVPTIIVFNGKEVERFQANIMMEMEATKKDVQGAIDEIIYSDF
;
A
#
# COMPACT_ATOMS: atom_id res chain seq x y z
N MET A 1 50.76 17.49 9.37
CA MET A 1 50.34 16.42 10.30
C MET A 1 49.00 16.67 10.98
N GLU A 2 48.77 17.86 11.49
CA GLU A 2 47.51 18.20 12.12
C GLU A 2 46.34 18.23 11.14
N THR A 3 46.58 18.58 9.91
CA THR A 3 45.57 18.63 8.87
C THR A 3 45.03 17.26 8.51
N ASP A 4 45.83 16.18 8.56
CA ASP A 4 45.38 14.87 8.25
C ASP A 4 44.42 14.32 9.30
N THR A 5 44.64 14.67 10.56
CA THR A 5 43.78 14.25 11.67
C THR A 5 42.41 14.95 11.59
N MET A 6 42.38 16.22 11.17
CA MET A 6 41.13 16.95 10.98
C MET A 6 40.33 16.44 9.80
N ASN A 7 41.00 16.13 8.69
CA ASN A 7 40.35 15.56 7.50
C ASN A 7 39.71 14.20 7.77
N TRP A 8 40.36 13.39 8.59
CA TRP A 8 39.85 12.07 8.96
C TRP A 8 38.53 12.18 9.75
N ARG A 9 38.46 13.09 10.71
CA ARG A 9 37.24 13.34 11.50
C ARG A 9 36.10 13.85 10.63
N THR A 10 36.38 14.75 9.73
CA THR A 10 35.39 15.30 8.80
C THR A 10 34.87 14.20 7.87
N THR A 11 35.74 13.34 7.37
CA THR A 11 35.35 12.22 6.51
C THR A 11 34.45 11.23 7.24
N LEU A 12 34.73 10.93 8.50
CA LEU A 12 33.89 10.05 9.33
C LEU A 12 32.48 10.62 9.54
N VAL A 13 32.38 11.91 9.82
CA VAL A 13 31.10 12.58 10.02
C VAL A 13 30.25 12.51 8.74
N TYR A 14 30.85 12.77 7.59
CA TYR A 14 30.14 12.68 6.32
C TYR A 14 29.72 11.25 5.99
N ALA A 15 30.55 10.26 6.27
CA ALA A 15 30.21 8.86 6.05
C ALA A 15 29.01 8.43 6.90
N VAL A 16 28.97 8.82 8.17
CA VAL A 16 27.86 8.53 9.07
C VAL A 16 26.58 9.21 8.60
N LEU A 17 26.65 10.46 8.17
CA LEU A 17 25.49 11.17 7.64
C LEU A 17 24.92 10.53 6.37
N LEU A 18 25.78 10.09 5.45
CA LEU A 18 25.38 9.40 4.24
C LEU A 18 24.70 8.06 4.54
N VAL A 19 25.23 7.28 5.45
CA VAL A 19 24.62 6.01 5.86
C VAL A 19 23.26 6.23 6.51
N THR A 20 23.12 7.25 7.34
CA THR A 20 21.86 7.59 7.99
C THR A 20 20.80 8.00 6.96
N MET A 21 21.16 8.76 5.94
CA MET A 21 20.26 9.14 4.85
C MET A 21 19.81 7.94 4.03
N LEU A 22 20.70 7.01 3.75
CA LEU A 22 20.37 5.79 3.02
C LEU A 22 19.36 4.93 3.78
N ILE A 23 19.53 4.78 5.10
CA ILE A 23 18.62 4.01 5.94
C ILE A 23 17.24 4.67 5.98
N CYS A 24 17.15 5.98 6.09
CA CYS A 24 15.88 6.72 6.06
C CYS A 24 15.19 6.61 4.70
N GLY A 25 15.93 6.58 3.60
CA GLY A 25 15.37 6.42 2.26
C GLY A 25 14.77 5.04 2.00
N MET A 26 15.25 4.00 2.69
CA MET A 26 14.72 2.63 2.52
C MET A 26 13.46 2.36 3.35
N ALA A 27 13.15 3.19 4.33
CA ALA A 27 12.06 2.94 5.28
C ALA A 27 10.70 3.48 4.83
N VAL A 28 10.58 4.13 3.67
CA VAL A 28 9.44 5.01 3.34
C VAL A 28 8.38 4.38 2.45
N SER A 29 8.62 3.25 1.81
CA SER A 29 7.61 2.67 0.93
C SER A 29 6.84 1.57 1.63
N ALA A 30 5.54 1.81 1.87
CA ALA A 30 4.62 0.74 2.21
C ALA A 30 4.67 -0.29 1.08
N GLN A 31 5.08 -1.50 1.41
CA GLN A 31 5.19 -2.55 0.41
C GLN A 31 3.82 -3.10 0.07
N ASN A 32 3.62 -3.42 -1.20
CA ASN A 32 2.45 -4.12 -1.66
C ASN A 32 2.35 -5.48 -0.96
N LEU A 33 1.20 -5.76 -0.38
CA LEU A 33 0.92 -7.00 0.34
C LEU A 33 0.98 -8.24 -0.55
N CYS A 34 0.77 -8.08 -1.85
CA CYS A 34 0.64 -9.18 -2.80
C CYS A 34 1.83 -9.33 -3.75
N GLY A 35 2.91 -8.60 -3.54
CA GLY A 35 4.07 -8.64 -4.44
C GLY A 35 3.87 -7.81 -5.71
N SER A 36 4.26 -8.34 -6.88
CA SER A 36 4.24 -7.62 -8.15
C SER A 36 3.03 -7.91 -9.03
N ASP A 37 2.19 -8.86 -8.67
CA ASP A 37 1.00 -9.22 -9.44
C ASP A 37 -0.16 -8.26 -9.16
N ILE A 38 -1.17 -8.30 -10.02
CA ILE A 38 -2.39 -7.54 -9.79
C ILE A 38 -3.09 -8.12 -8.57
N CYS A 39 -3.36 -7.28 -7.59
CA CYS A 39 -3.94 -7.70 -6.33
C CYS A 39 -4.98 -6.70 -5.86
N VAL A 40 -6.10 -7.21 -5.40
CA VAL A 40 -7.19 -6.41 -4.83
C VAL A 40 -7.23 -6.70 -3.33
N VAL A 41 -7.06 -5.66 -2.53
CA VAL A 41 -7.07 -5.79 -1.07
C VAL A 41 -8.23 -5.01 -0.50
N GLN A 42 -9.08 -5.66 0.26
CA GLN A 42 -10.11 -5.01 1.04
C GLN A 42 -9.61 -4.79 2.46
N PHE A 43 -9.53 -3.54 2.88
CA PHE A 43 -9.22 -3.15 4.25
C PHE A 43 -10.52 -2.85 4.98
N ASN A 44 -10.77 -3.56 6.05
CA ASN A 44 -11.96 -3.33 6.87
C ASN A 44 -11.60 -3.54 8.35
N ALA A 45 -12.48 -3.10 9.23
CA ALA A 45 -12.36 -3.31 10.66
C ALA A 45 -13.31 -4.42 11.10
N SER A 46 -12.97 -5.14 12.16
CA SER A 46 -13.80 -6.23 12.66
C SER A 46 -15.20 -5.76 13.07
N TRP A 47 -15.30 -4.55 13.64
CA TRP A 47 -16.59 -3.96 14.04
C TRP A 47 -17.45 -3.56 12.83
N ASN A 48 -16.89 -3.51 11.63
CA ASN A 48 -17.60 -3.14 10.40
C ASN A 48 -17.69 -4.33 9.41
N ALA A 49 -17.50 -5.55 9.89
CA ALA A 49 -17.44 -6.73 9.03
C ALA A 49 -18.73 -6.95 8.21
N GLY A 50 -19.86 -6.53 8.74
CA GLY A 50 -21.15 -6.63 8.04
C GLY A 50 -21.23 -5.80 6.76
N ASN A 51 -20.37 -4.80 6.60
CA ASN A 51 -20.32 -3.94 5.41
C ASN A 51 -19.20 -4.35 4.44
N SER A 52 -18.55 -5.47 4.67
CA SER A 52 -17.58 -6.02 3.71
C SER A 52 -18.28 -6.35 2.40
N VAL A 53 -17.61 -6.08 1.29
CA VAL A 53 -18.18 -6.45 -0.01
C VAL A 53 -18.10 -7.96 -0.20
N ASP A 54 -19.06 -8.51 -0.92
CA ASP A 54 -19.20 -9.96 -1.14
C ASP A 54 -18.75 -10.41 -2.53
N TYR A 55 -18.32 -9.50 -3.40
CA TYR A 55 -18.03 -9.80 -4.79
C TYR A 55 -16.54 -10.02 -5.09
N LEU A 56 -15.64 -9.85 -4.10
CA LEU A 56 -14.20 -9.94 -4.38
C LEU A 56 -13.80 -11.28 -4.99
N GLU A 57 -14.36 -12.37 -4.50
CA GLU A 57 -14.05 -13.72 -5.00
C GLU A 57 -14.53 -13.93 -6.44
N LYS A 58 -15.40 -13.06 -6.93
CA LYS A 58 -15.91 -13.12 -8.30
C LYS A 58 -15.07 -12.33 -9.28
N LEU A 59 -14.07 -11.58 -8.79
CA LEU A 59 -13.14 -10.86 -9.65
C LEU A 59 -12.21 -11.85 -10.35
N THR A 60 -11.78 -11.49 -11.57
CA THR A 60 -10.91 -12.32 -12.39
C THR A 60 -9.59 -11.61 -12.67
N ASP A 61 -8.55 -12.39 -12.97
CA ASP A 61 -7.22 -11.91 -13.37
C ASP A 61 -6.51 -11.11 -12.27
N CYS A 62 -6.77 -11.44 -11.02
CA CYS A 62 -6.15 -10.80 -9.87
C CYS A 62 -6.10 -11.74 -8.67
N GLU A 63 -5.23 -11.41 -7.73
CA GLU A 63 -5.25 -12.01 -6.40
C GLU A 63 -6.15 -11.18 -5.50
N ILE A 64 -6.69 -11.81 -4.45
CA ILE A 64 -7.61 -11.17 -3.52
C ILE A 64 -7.11 -11.37 -2.10
N MET A 65 -7.16 -10.30 -1.31
CA MET A 65 -6.78 -10.35 0.08
C MET A 65 -7.73 -9.50 0.92
N ASN A 66 -8.10 -10.00 2.09
CA ASN A 66 -8.84 -9.24 3.09
C ASN A 66 -7.91 -8.94 4.27
N VAL A 67 -7.84 -7.69 4.67
CA VAL A 67 -6.97 -7.24 5.75
C VAL A 67 -7.81 -6.54 6.82
N ASN A 68 -7.59 -6.94 8.07
CA ASN A 68 -8.20 -6.29 9.21
C ASN A 68 -7.27 -5.19 9.71
N ILE A 69 -7.74 -3.95 9.67
CA ILE A 69 -6.95 -2.79 10.10
C ILE A 69 -6.79 -2.70 11.61
N ASP A 70 -7.54 -3.48 12.38
CA ASP A 70 -7.38 -3.57 13.84
C ASP A 70 -6.06 -4.23 14.21
N GLU A 71 -5.45 -4.95 13.29
CA GLU A 71 -4.19 -5.64 13.47
C GLU A 71 -3.04 -4.85 12.87
N GLY A 72 -1.90 -4.85 13.56
CA GLY A 72 -0.67 -4.25 13.05
C GLY A 72 -0.78 -2.77 12.73
N SER A 73 0.00 -2.33 11.75
CA SER A 73 0.12 -0.93 11.33
C SER A 73 -0.52 -0.66 9.97
N TYR A 74 -1.40 -1.51 9.50
CA TYR A 74 -1.98 -1.41 8.14
C TYR A 74 -2.70 -0.10 7.90
N GLN A 75 -3.41 0.42 8.90
CA GLN A 75 -4.13 1.69 8.77
C GLN A 75 -3.18 2.84 8.43
N ASN A 76 -2.06 2.92 9.12
CA ASN A 76 -1.05 3.96 8.87
C ASN A 76 -0.28 3.71 7.58
N ASP A 77 0.14 2.47 7.35
CA ASP A 77 0.98 2.11 6.21
C ASP A 77 0.27 2.38 4.88
N TYR A 78 -1.01 2.12 4.81
CA TYR A 78 -1.82 2.30 3.59
C TYR A 78 -2.74 3.51 3.65
N LYS A 79 -2.64 4.31 4.71
CA LYS A 79 -3.42 5.55 4.90
C LYS A 79 -4.92 5.31 4.75
N ILE A 80 -5.42 4.31 5.48
CA ILE A 80 -6.85 3.99 5.46
C ILE A 80 -7.59 4.99 6.32
N VAL A 81 -8.49 5.75 5.69
CA VAL A 81 -9.27 6.82 6.34
C VAL A 81 -10.67 6.35 6.68
N VAL A 82 -11.26 5.56 5.81
CA VAL A 82 -12.61 5.00 5.97
C VAL A 82 -12.57 3.50 5.71
N VAL A 83 -13.55 2.78 6.23
CA VAL A 83 -13.68 1.34 6.01
C VAL A 83 -15.09 1.02 5.51
N PRO A 84 -15.24 0.04 4.61
CA PRO A 84 -14.16 -0.63 3.91
C PRO A 84 -13.46 0.27 2.88
N THR A 85 -12.22 -0.02 2.60
CA THR A 85 -11.46 0.57 1.48
C THR A 85 -10.90 -0.57 0.64
N ILE A 86 -11.11 -0.50 -0.66
CA ILE A 86 -10.57 -1.48 -1.60
C ILE A 86 -9.45 -0.80 -2.39
N ILE A 87 -8.27 -1.40 -2.40
CA ILE A 87 -7.14 -0.89 -3.17
C ILE A 87 -6.73 -1.94 -4.19
N VAL A 88 -6.59 -1.51 -5.44
CA VAL A 88 -6.06 -2.31 -6.53
C VAL A 88 -4.58 -2.00 -6.66
N PHE A 89 -3.74 -3.02 -6.54
CA PHE A 89 -2.29 -2.93 -6.66
C PHE A 89 -1.79 -3.62 -7.92
N ASN A 90 -0.75 -3.06 -8.49
CA ASN A 90 0.05 -3.70 -9.54
C ASN A 90 1.51 -3.32 -9.30
N GLY A 91 2.10 -3.90 -8.25
CA GLY A 91 3.40 -3.48 -7.72
C GLY A 91 3.33 -2.23 -6.87
N LYS A 92 2.38 -1.36 -7.16
CA LYS A 92 2.07 -0.13 -6.41
C LYS A 92 0.56 0.09 -6.42
N GLU A 93 0.07 1.01 -5.61
CA GLU A 93 -1.34 1.38 -5.64
C GLU A 93 -1.70 1.99 -7.00
N VAL A 94 -2.71 1.42 -7.65
CA VAL A 94 -3.22 1.90 -8.94
C VAL A 94 -4.52 2.66 -8.76
N GLU A 95 -5.45 2.11 -7.99
CA GLU A 95 -6.74 2.72 -7.74
C GLU A 95 -7.27 2.36 -6.36
N ARG A 96 -8.01 3.27 -5.78
CA ARG A 96 -8.56 3.13 -4.44
C ARG A 96 -10.05 3.45 -4.47
N PHE A 97 -10.84 2.55 -3.92
CA PHE A 97 -12.30 2.73 -3.73
C PHE A 97 -12.57 2.84 -2.24
N GLN A 98 -13.15 3.96 -1.84
CA GLN A 98 -13.44 4.24 -0.43
C GLN A 98 -14.93 4.17 -0.18
N ALA A 99 -15.30 3.67 1.00
CA ALA A 99 -16.69 3.68 1.44
C ALA A 99 -17.20 5.10 1.62
N ASN A 100 -18.52 5.24 1.61
CA ASN A 100 -19.18 6.51 1.92
C ASN A 100 -19.16 6.79 3.43
N ILE A 101 -19.78 7.90 3.85
CA ILE A 101 -19.82 8.31 5.26
C ILE A 101 -20.59 7.32 6.15
N MET A 102 -21.41 6.47 5.56
CA MET A 102 -22.14 5.40 6.27
C MET A 102 -21.38 4.10 6.32
N MET A 103 -20.12 4.12 5.90
CA MET A 103 -19.24 2.95 5.86
C MET A 103 -19.73 1.84 4.93
N GLU A 104 -20.43 2.24 3.88
CA GLU A 104 -20.93 1.34 2.84
C GLU A 104 -20.16 1.58 1.55
N MET A 105 -19.73 0.47 0.91
CA MET A 105 -19.01 0.54 -0.37
C MET A 105 -20.00 0.70 -1.52
N GLU A 106 -19.91 1.81 -2.22
CA GLU A 106 -20.73 2.08 -3.40
C GLU A 106 -20.13 1.50 -4.68
N ALA A 107 -18.80 1.32 -4.71
CA ALA A 107 -18.16 0.70 -5.85
C ALA A 107 -18.65 -0.73 -6.06
N THR A 108 -19.00 -1.05 -7.29
CA THR A 108 -19.52 -2.36 -7.66
C THR A 108 -18.41 -3.28 -8.15
N LYS A 109 -18.72 -4.56 -8.30
CA LYS A 109 -17.82 -5.53 -8.94
C LYS A 109 -17.32 -5.01 -10.29
N LYS A 110 -18.21 -4.40 -11.09
CA LYS A 110 -17.88 -3.84 -12.40
C LYS A 110 -16.84 -2.73 -12.29
N ASP A 111 -16.96 -1.87 -11.28
CA ASP A 111 -16.01 -0.77 -11.08
C ASP A 111 -14.61 -1.30 -10.76
N VAL A 112 -14.52 -2.26 -9.85
CA VAL A 112 -13.25 -2.84 -9.45
C VAL A 112 -12.64 -3.68 -10.56
N GLN A 113 -13.45 -4.50 -11.22
CA GLN A 113 -13.00 -5.30 -12.37
C GLN A 113 -12.53 -4.39 -13.52
N GLY A 114 -13.19 -3.27 -13.71
CA GLY A 114 -12.78 -2.28 -14.71
C GLY A 114 -11.38 -1.74 -14.46
N ALA A 115 -11.03 -1.48 -13.22
CA ALA A 115 -9.68 -1.04 -12.85
C ALA A 115 -8.63 -2.12 -13.15
N ILE A 116 -8.95 -3.38 -12.88
CA ILE A 116 -8.08 -4.52 -13.20
C ILE A 116 -7.91 -4.64 -14.71
N ASP A 117 -8.99 -4.55 -15.46
CA ASP A 117 -8.97 -4.68 -16.91
C ASP A 117 -8.17 -3.57 -17.57
N GLU A 118 -8.23 -2.35 -17.05
CA GLU A 118 -7.41 -1.23 -17.53
C GLU A 118 -5.91 -1.51 -17.37
N ILE A 119 -5.50 -2.11 -16.27
CA ILE A 119 -4.10 -2.49 -16.06
C ILE A 119 -3.67 -3.50 -17.13
N ILE A 120 -4.48 -4.51 -17.36
CA ILE A 120 -4.20 -5.56 -18.34
C ILE A 120 -4.10 -4.98 -19.75
N TYR A 121 -5.05 -4.13 -20.13
CA TYR A 121 -5.04 -3.50 -21.46
C TYR A 121 -3.88 -2.54 -21.67
N SER A 122 -3.42 -1.87 -20.61
CA SER A 122 -2.30 -0.94 -20.73
C SER A 122 -0.95 -1.63 -20.94
N ASP A 123 -0.85 -2.91 -20.61
CA ASP A 123 0.37 -3.70 -20.76
C ASP A 123 0.54 -4.27 -22.18
N PHE A 124 -0.45 -4.07 -23.05
CA PHE A 124 -0.37 -4.49 -24.46
C PHE A 124 0.11 -3.35 -25.37
#